data_d15e34cd5a30e4a2d5ed15070f350a62
#
_entry.id   d15e34cd5a30e4a2d5ed15070f350a62
#
_cell.length_a   1.000
_cell.length_b   1.000
_cell.length_c   1.000
_cell.angle_alpha   90.00
_cell.angle_beta   90.00
_cell.angle_gamma   90.00
#
_symmetry.space_group_name_H-M   'P 1'
#
loop_
_entity.id
_entity.type
_entity.pdbx_description
1 polymer ?
#
loop_
_entity_poly.entity_id
_entity_poly.type
_entity_poly.pdbx_seq_one_letter_code
_entity_poly.pdbx_strand_id
1 'polypeptide(L)'
;MIAHSERGNAIFGFDDNNVIITGTTMQELDRKKTDPDIGYNVRGAIHVLDDLRKKGDLTKGVKIGRGELKIIPNGIDAGNLPKGFSLDNPDNRIISTSIWLAKRFPRSHFVLVTNDVSMRVNADVAFRHAEVDIKIQEYKNDHVELDDDYKGYEIFENVEAEIMNDLFSNDEVKVPEAYSGLLEKEFAILKNEASSVLAIREGNYLVRVKDQRCYGLKKTYNVAQTMALYALLAPVSEIPLVILKGPAGTGKTLLAMAAGLDGVRKTNSYDTLLIGRSNVTQRTEEKLGALPGTLEEKLDPIVAPFKDAFARLLKNESKELKKDSAGKTAVKKKVEELMISSVEICPISYIRGRSIPGTFMCLDEAQNTSPLAVRDIMSRAGDDTKVVILGDTSQIDNPTLDERNCGLTAAWTDMRGYAAEIRFENNECVRSALAQEVIKRMKISKK
;
A
#
# COMPACT_ATOMS: atom_id res chain seq x y z
N MET A 1 -18.64 -3.34 4.98
CA MET A 1 -17.79 -4.36 5.60
C MET A 1 -17.64 -5.61 4.72
N ILE A 2 -18.59 -6.56 4.65
CA ILE A 2 -18.45 -7.84 3.90
C ILE A 2 -18.02 -7.61 2.44
N ALA A 3 -18.62 -6.63 1.75
CA ALA A 3 -18.34 -6.29 0.36
C ALA A 3 -16.92 -5.70 0.14
N HIS A 4 -16.29 -5.17 1.17
CA HIS A 4 -14.96 -4.56 1.12
C HIS A 4 -13.87 -5.46 1.71
N SER A 5 -14.25 -6.54 2.42
CA SER A 5 -13.29 -7.52 2.91
C SER A 5 -12.87 -8.49 1.79
N GLU A 6 -11.65 -8.96 1.88
CA GLU A 6 -11.12 -9.94 0.93
C GLU A 6 -12.01 -11.19 0.88
N ARG A 7 -12.70 -11.40 -0.27
CA ARG A 7 -13.57 -12.56 -0.53
C ARG A 7 -14.57 -12.87 0.59
N GLY A 8 -14.96 -11.86 1.38
CA GLY A 8 -15.89 -12.05 2.49
C GLY A 8 -15.26 -12.60 3.77
N ASN A 9 -13.94 -12.57 3.92
CA ASN A 9 -13.23 -13.04 5.11
C ASN A 9 -13.69 -12.35 6.40
N ALA A 10 -14.25 -11.13 6.31
CA ALA A 10 -14.87 -10.45 7.45
C ALA A 10 -15.94 -11.31 8.16
N ILE A 11 -16.55 -12.27 7.48
CA ILE A 11 -17.52 -13.21 8.06
C ILE A 11 -16.84 -14.07 9.14
N PHE A 12 -15.60 -14.49 8.88
CA PHE A 12 -14.82 -15.34 9.79
C PHE A 12 -14.04 -14.55 10.84
N GLY A 13 -13.92 -13.23 10.69
CA GLY A 13 -13.28 -12.37 11.68
C GLY A 13 -14.03 -12.29 13.02
N PHE A 14 -15.20 -12.92 13.12
CA PHE A 14 -16.04 -12.99 14.31
C PHE A 14 -16.47 -14.42 14.66
N ASP A 15 -15.69 -15.42 14.28
CA ASP A 15 -16.01 -16.86 14.39
C ASP A 15 -16.14 -17.38 15.83
N ASP A 16 -15.71 -16.62 16.83
CA ASP A 16 -16.00 -16.87 18.26
C ASP A 16 -17.41 -16.40 18.66
N ASN A 17 -18.17 -15.75 17.77
CA ASN A 17 -19.50 -15.20 18.04
C ASN A 17 -20.54 -15.77 17.08
N ASN A 18 -21.82 -15.56 17.40
CA ASN A 18 -22.89 -15.82 16.47
C ASN A 18 -23.01 -14.66 15.48
N VAL A 19 -22.69 -14.91 14.23
CA VAL A 19 -22.73 -13.92 13.16
C VAL A 19 -24.12 -13.94 12.52
N ILE A 20 -24.76 -12.78 12.42
CA ILE A 20 -26.06 -12.61 11.80
C ILE A 20 -25.95 -11.74 10.54
N ILE A 21 -26.38 -12.28 9.42
CA ILE A 21 -26.50 -11.53 8.15
C ILE A 21 -27.99 -11.30 7.87
N THR A 22 -28.36 -10.05 7.63
CA THR A 22 -29.75 -9.71 7.33
C THR A 22 -30.09 -9.92 5.84
N GLY A 23 -31.37 -10.11 5.53
CA GLY A 23 -31.84 -10.18 4.16
C GLY A 23 -31.52 -8.92 3.35
N THR A 24 -31.51 -7.74 3.98
CA THR A 24 -31.07 -6.49 3.35
C THR A 24 -29.59 -6.56 2.95
N THR A 25 -28.71 -7.05 3.82
CA THR A 25 -27.29 -7.24 3.49
C THR A 25 -27.10 -8.19 2.30
N MET A 26 -27.90 -9.26 2.22
CA MET A 26 -27.87 -10.17 1.06
C MET A 26 -28.29 -9.47 -0.24
N GLN A 27 -29.32 -8.63 -0.19
CA GLN A 27 -29.76 -7.85 -1.35
C GLN A 27 -28.70 -6.83 -1.80
N GLU A 28 -28.00 -6.21 -0.87
CA GLU A 28 -26.90 -5.29 -1.18
C GLU A 28 -25.71 -6.01 -1.81
N LEU A 29 -25.33 -7.18 -1.30
CA LEU A 29 -24.30 -8.00 -1.91
C LEU A 29 -24.69 -8.37 -3.34
N ASP A 30 -25.92 -8.79 -3.58
CA ASP A 30 -26.39 -9.15 -4.93
C ASP A 30 -26.32 -7.97 -5.90
N ARG A 31 -26.70 -6.76 -5.48
CA ARG A 31 -26.61 -5.54 -6.31
C ARG A 31 -25.16 -5.18 -6.66
N LYS A 32 -24.23 -5.40 -5.72
CA LYS A 32 -22.81 -5.01 -5.86
C LYS A 32 -21.94 -6.06 -6.53
N LYS A 33 -22.48 -7.22 -6.92
CA LYS A 33 -21.68 -8.31 -7.54
C LYS A 33 -21.08 -7.96 -8.90
N THR A 34 -21.66 -6.98 -9.60
CA THR A 34 -21.18 -6.46 -10.89
C THR A 34 -20.43 -5.14 -10.76
N ASP A 35 -20.24 -4.64 -9.54
CA ASP A 35 -19.49 -3.42 -9.29
C ASP A 35 -18.02 -3.61 -9.72
N PRO A 36 -17.46 -2.69 -10.53
CA PRO A 36 -16.10 -2.83 -11.05
C PRO A 36 -15.02 -2.87 -9.96
N ASP A 37 -15.23 -2.17 -8.84
CA ASP A 37 -14.23 -1.98 -7.80
C ASP A 37 -14.28 -3.07 -6.72
N ILE A 38 -15.50 -3.43 -6.30
CA ILE A 38 -15.70 -4.38 -5.18
C ILE A 38 -16.36 -5.69 -5.60
N GLY A 39 -16.85 -5.80 -6.82
CA GLY A 39 -17.60 -6.96 -7.30
C GLY A 39 -16.85 -8.29 -7.19
N TYR A 40 -15.52 -8.28 -7.28
CA TYR A 40 -14.71 -9.47 -7.05
C TYR A 40 -14.84 -9.98 -5.61
N ASN A 41 -14.69 -9.10 -4.63
CA ASN A 41 -14.82 -9.44 -3.21
C ASN A 41 -16.25 -9.85 -2.87
N VAL A 42 -17.23 -9.16 -3.44
CA VAL A 42 -18.67 -9.48 -3.27
C VAL A 42 -18.98 -10.88 -3.80
N ARG A 43 -18.51 -11.24 -4.99
CA ARG A 43 -18.67 -12.61 -5.52
C ARG A 43 -18.00 -13.63 -4.63
N GLY A 44 -16.80 -13.33 -4.12
CA GLY A 44 -16.11 -14.18 -3.15
C GLY A 44 -16.93 -14.40 -1.88
N ALA A 45 -17.52 -13.35 -1.33
CA ALA A 45 -18.40 -13.43 -0.14
C ALA A 45 -19.66 -14.28 -0.42
N ILE A 46 -20.29 -14.12 -1.59
CA ILE A 46 -21.43 -14.94 -2.00
C ILE A 46 -21.05 -16.42 -2.12
N HIS A 47 -19.87 -16.74 -2.68
CA HIS A 47 -19.37 -18.12 -2.75
C HIS A 47 -19.13 -18.71 -1.35
N VAL A 48 -18.55 -17.96 -0.43
CA VAL A 48 -18.39 -18.39 0.97
C VAL A 48 -19.74 -18.74 1.60
N LEU A 49 -20.76 -17.91 1.40
CA LEU A 49 -22.11 -18.17 1.92
C LEU A 49 -22.75 -19.39 1.25
N ASP A 50 -22.54 -19.60 -0.05
CA ASP A 50 -23.03 -20.80 -0.75
C ASP A 50 -22.36 -22.08 -0.24
N ASP A 51 -21.05 -22.04 0.04
CA ASP A 51 -20.33 -23.16 0.63
C ASP A 51 -20.78 -23.47 2.05
N LEU A 52 -21.11 -22.45 2.84
CA LEU A 52 -21.72 -22.65 4.16
C LEU A 52 -23.13 -23.23 4.05
N ARG A 53 -23.94 -22.81 3.07
CA ARG A 53 -25.26 -23.38 2.78
C ARG A 53 -25.19 -24.87 2.47
N LYS A 54 -24.15 -25.34 1.81
CA LYS A 54 -23.92 -26.78 1.52
C LYS A 54 -23.65 -27.59 2.81
N LYS A 55 -23.14 -26.92 3.85
CA LYS A 55 -22.80 -27.56 5.14
C LYS A 55 -24.00 -27.63 6.10
N GLY A 56 -25.06 -26.85 5.88
CA GLY A 56 -26.24 -26.85 6.72
C GLY A 56 -27.26 -25.77 6.37
N ASP A 57 -28.30 -25.66 7.19
CA ASP A 57 -29.38 -24.69 7.02
C ASP A 57 -28.99 -23.34 7.63
N LEU A 58 -28.70 -22.36 6.78
CA LEU A 58 -28.30 -21.01 7.21
C LEU A 58 -29.39 -20.26 8.00
N THR A 59 -30.65 -20.69 7.92
CA THR A 59 -31.72 -20.07 8.73
C THR A 59 -31.70 -20.56 10.17
N LYS A 60 -31.22 -21.78 10.39
CA LYS A 60 -31.07 -22.39 11.73
C LYS A 60 -29.71 -22.10 12.35
N GLY A 61 -28.70 -21.89 11.53
CA GLY A 61 -27.31 -21.62 11.88
C GLY A 61 -26.37 -22.70 11.37
N VAL A 62 -25.26 -22.27 10.80
CA VAL A 62 -24.17 -23.13 10.33
C VAL A 62 -22.92 -22.79 11.12
N LYS A 63 -22.22 -23.78 11.64
CA LYS A 63 -21.05 -23.59 12.47
C LYS A 63 -19.91 -22.90 11.70
N ILE A 64 -19.36 -21.84 12.30
CA ILE A 64 -18.14 -21.14 11.88
C ILE A 64 -17.26 -21.00 13.11
N GLY A 65 -16.04 -21.55 13.08
CA GLY A 65 -15.18 -21.51 14.27
C GLY A 65 -15.86 -22.05 15.54
N ARG A 66 -15.96 -21.23 16.59
CA ARG A 66 -16.69 -21.53 17.83
C ARG A 66 -18.14 -21.06 17.84
N GLY A 67 -18.51 -20.16 16.91
CA GLY A 67 -19.84 -19.61 16.77
C GLY A 67 -20.63 -20.22 15.63
N GLU A 68 -21.75 -19.56 15.27
CA GLU A 68 -22.64 -19.94 14.17
C GLU A 68 -22.95 -18.74 13.29
N LEU A 69 -23.07 -18.97 11.98
CA LEU A 69 -23.59 -17.98 11.04
C LEU A 69 -25.06 -18.26 10.74
N LYS A 70 -25.89 -17.22 10.86
CA LYS A 70 -27.31 -17.24 10.50
C LYS A 70 -27.65 -16.15 9.52
N ILE A 71 -28.49 -16.49 8.55
CA ILE A 71 -29.16 -15.51 7.69
C ILE A 71 -30.59 -15.38 8.17
N ILE A 72 -30.99 -14.14 8.51
CA ILE A 72 -32.36 -13.88 8.96
C ILE A 72 -33.04 -12.93 7.98
N PRO A 73 -34.35 -13.13 7.71
CA PRO A 73 -35.16 -12.12 7.05
C PRO A 73 -35.16 -10.85 7.90
N ASN A 74 -35.42 -9.71 7.27
CA ASN A 74 -35.48 -8.43 7.99
C ASN A 74 -36.64 -8.47 9.02
N GLY A 75 -36.29 -8.24 10.28
CA GLY A 75 -37.28 -7.98 11.32
C GLY A 75 -37.71 -6.53 11.21
N ILE A 76 -38.85 -6.27 10.61
CA ILE A 76 -39.35 -4.91 10.42
C ILE A 76 -40.21 -4.55 11.64
N ASP A 77 -39.68 -3.68 12.50
CA ASP A 77 -40.46 -2.99 13.52
C ASP A 77 -40.24 -1.48 13.38
N ALA A 78 -41.04 -0.89 12.46
CA ALA A 78 -40.97 0.54 12.19
C ALA A 78 -41.33 1.41 13.41
N GLY A 79 -42.06 0.87 14.37
CA GLY A 79 -42.48 1.57 15.58
C GLY A 79 -41.31 1.93 16.53
N ASN A 80 -40.15 1.31 16.35
CA ASN A 80 -38.97 1.54 17.17
C ASN A 80 -37.92 2.46 16.54
N LEU A 81 -38.17 2.97 15.33
CA LEU A 81 -37.28 3.93 14.69
C LEU A 81 -37.70 5.39 14.99
N PRO A 82 -36.75 6.33 15.09
CA PRO A 82 -37.06 7.73 15.21
C PRO A 82 -37.89 8.26 14.03
N LYS A 83 -38.71 9.28 14.25
CA LYS A 83 -39.44 9.96 13.17
C LYS A 83 -38.45 10.46 12.11
N GLY A 84 -38.72 10.15 10.83
CA GLY A 84 -37.84 10.50 9.70
C GLY A 84 -36.91 9.39 9.22
N PHE A 85 -36.81 8.29 9.93
CA PHE A 85 -36.08 7.11 9.48
C PHE A 85 -36.96 6.27 8.56
N SER A 86 -36.82 6.42 7.24
CA SER A 86 -37.58 5.61 6.27
C SER A 86 -36.99 4.21 6.13
N LEU A 87 -37.83 3.20 6.09
CA LEU A 87 -37.45 1.82 5.78
C LEU A 87 -37.12 1.59 4.29
N ASP A 88 -37.31 2.59 3.42
CA ASP A 88 -36.83 2.53 2.04
C ASP A 88 -35.28 2.55 2.00
N ASN A 89 -34.64 3.17 3.00
CA ASN A 89 -33.20 3.12 3.16
C ASN A 89 -32.76 1.75 3.68
N PRO A 90 -31.84 1.05 2.98
CA PRO A 90 -31.29 -0.25 3.40
C PRO A 90 -30.66 -0.22 4.79
N ASP A 91 -29.92 0.83 5.13
CA ASP A 91 -29.26 0.96 6.45
C ASP A 91 -30.28 0.98 7.58
N ASN A 92 -31.37 1.73 7.39
CA ASN A 92 -32.44 1.81 8.39
C ASN A 92 -33.15 0.46 8.58
N ARG A 93 -33.22 -0.39 7.54
CA ARG A 93 -33.74 -1.76 7.67
C ARG A 93 -32.79 -2.64 8.50
N ILE A 94 -31.49 -2.50 8.32
CA ILE A 94 -30.50 -3.24 9.13
C ILE A 94 -30.57 -2.77 10.59
N ILE A 95 -30.63 -1.45 10.82
CA ILE A 95 -30.79 -0.85 12.15
C ILE A 95 -32.08 -1.36 12.84
N SER A 96 -33.20 -1.30 12.13
CA SER A 96 -34.49 -1.80 12.64
C SER A 96 -34.45 -3.29 12.99
N THR A 97 -33.80 -4.09 12.14
CA THR A 97 -33.61 -5.53 12.40
C THR A 97 -32.76 -5.76 13.63
N SER A 98 -31.71 -4.95 13.86
CA SER A 98 -30.88 -5.03 15.04
C SER A 98 -31.67 -4.72 16.32
N ILE A 99 -32.52 -3.68 16.30
CA ILE A 99 -33.41 -3.32 17.41
C ILE A 99 -34.42 -4.45 17.70
N TRP A 100 -35.02 -5.00 16.66
CA TRP A 100 -35.95 -6.12 16.80
C TRP A 100 -35.27 -7.34 17.45
N LEU A 101 -34.05 -7.69 17.05
CA LEU A 101 -33.28 -8.77 17.66
C LEU A 101 -33.00 -8.52 19.14
N ALA A 102 -32.52 -7.34 19.49
CA ALA A 102 -32.22 -7.00 20.87
C ALA A 102 -33.45 -7.07 21.79
N LYS A 103 -34.60 -6.60 21.31
CA LYS A 103 -35.87 -6.71 22.05
C LYS A 103 -36.36 -8.14 22.18
N ARG A 104 -36.18 -8.98 21.17
CA ARG A 104 -36.60 -10.38 21.18
C ARG A 104 -35.71 -11.28 22.05
N PHE A 105 -34.44 -10.94 22.16
CA PHE A 105 -33.44 -11.71 22.92
C PHE A 105 -32.72 -10.82 23.95
N PRO A 106 -33.43 -10.34 24.98
CA PRO A 106 -32.91 -9.32 25.90
C PRO A 106 -31.75 -9.81 26.81
N ARG A 107 -31.47 -11.12 26.81
CA ARG A 107 -30.32 -11.68 27.52
C ARG A 107 -29.06 -11.80 26.67
N SER A 108 -29.14 -11.50 25.38
CA SER A 108 -28.01 -11.57 24.44
C SER A 108 -27.39 -10.21 24.28
N HIS A 109 -26.07 -10.18 24.14
CA HIS A 109 -25.33 -8.96 23.78
C HIS A 109 -25.23 -8.86 22.27
N PHE A 110 -25.64 -7.74 21.73
CA PHE A 110 -25.60 -7.47 20.29
C PHE A 110 -24.55 -6.44 19.97
N VAL A 111 -23.89 -6.64 18.82
CA VAL A 111 -22.93 -5.69 18.23
C VAL A 111 -23.31 -5.49 16.79
N LEU A 112 -23.57 -4.24 16.39
CA LEU A 112 -23.69 -3.87 14.98
C LEU A 112 -22.29 -3.55 14.45
N VAL A 113 -21.83 -4.32 13.46
CA VAL A 113 -20.52 -4.12 12.85
C VAL A 113 -20.68 -3.48 11.48
N THR A 114 -20.17 -2.26 11.32
CA THR A 114 -20.20 -1.53 10.05
C THR A 114 -19.07 -0.53 9.93
N ASN A 115 -18.50 -0.39 8.72
CA ASN A 115 -17.49 0.62 8.39
C ASN A 115 -18.13 1.91 7.84
N ASP A 116 -19.45 1.91 7.61
CA ASP A 116 -20.17 3.11 7.16
C ASP A 116 -20.37 4.08 8.33
N VAL A 117 -19.77 5.27 8.23
CA VAL A 117 -19.84 6.31 9.26
C VAL A 117 -21.26 6.82 9.45
N SER A 118 -22.00 7.03 8.35
CA SER A 118 -23.39 7.53 8.39
C SER A 118 -24.30 6.51 9.07
N MET A 119 -24.13 5.24 8.74
CA MET A 119 -24.87 4.15 9.39
C MET A 119 -24.56 4.06 10.88
N ARG A 120 -23.30 4.27 11.30
CA ARG A 120 -22.91 4.27 12.73
C ARG A 120 -23.61 5.39 13.50
N VAL A 121 -23.61 6.60 12.94
CA VAL A 121 -24.28 7.77 13.56
C VAL A 121 -25.79 7.54 13.66
N ASN A 122 -26.41 7.09 12.58
CA ASN A 122 -27.85 6.79 12.56
C ASN A 122 -28.22 5.66 13.54
N ALA A 123 -27.39 4.63 13.64
CA ALA A 123 -27.60 3.52 14.56
C ALA A 123 -27.54 3.98 16.03
N ASP A 124 -26.58 4.83 16.42
CA ASP A 124 -26.49 5.38 17.79
C ASP A 124 -27.76 6.13 18.17
N VAL A 125 -28.27 6.98 17.27
CA VAL A 125 -29.52 7.72 17.49
C VAL A 125 -30.71 6.76 17.63
N ALA A 126 -30.80 5.78 16.75
CA ALA A 126 -31.92 4.83 16.74
C ALA A 126 -31.91 3.89 17.97
N PHE A 127 -30.76 3.41 18.38
CA PHE A 127 -30.62 2.52 19.55
C PHE A 127 -30.96 3.23 20.85
N ARG A 128 -30.54 4.48 21.01
CA ARG A 128 -30.94 5.31 22.16
C ARG A 128 -32.46 5.57 22.17
N HIS A 129 -33.03 5.90 21.02
CA HIS A 129 -34.48 6.09 20.90
C HIS A 129 -35.30 4.84 21.23
N ALA A 130 -34.80 3.67 20.83
CA ALA A 130 -35.44 2.38 21.06
C ALA A 130 -35.16 1.80 22.46
N GLU A 131 -34.30 2.45 23.26
CA GLU A 131 -33.85 2.01 24.58
C GLU A 131 -33.25 0.60 24.59
N VAL A 132 -32.39 0.31 23.57
CA VAL A 132 -31.70 -0.98 23.45
C VAL A 132 -30.19 -0.81 23.64
N ASP A 133 -29.54 -1.77 24.31
CA ASP A 133 -28.09 -1.82 24.46
C ASP A 133 -27.48 -2.66 23.33
N ILE A 134 -27.15 -1.98 22.21
CA ILE A 134 -26.44 -2.56 21.10
C ILE A 134 -25.14 -1.78 20.91
N LYS A 135 -24.00 -2.47 21.02
CA LYS A 135 -22.71 -1.83 20.73
C LYS A 135 -22.55 -1.64 19.24
N ILE A 136 -21.89 -0.54 18.84
CA ILE A 136 -21.54 -0.28 17.45
C ILE A 136 -20.04 -0.43 17.33
N GLN A 137 -19.59 -1.25 16.37
CA GLN A 137 -18.18 -1.57 16.16
C GLN A 137 -17.81 -1.41 14.70
N GLU A 138 -16.61 -0.90 14.47
CA GLU A 138 -15.96 -0.92 13.15
C GLU A 138 -15.21 -2.25 12.97
N TYR A 139 -15.23 -2.79 11.75
CA TYR A 139 -14.41 -3.95 11.41
C TYR A 139 -12.96 -3.50 11.16
N LYS A 140 -12.04 -3.95 12.00
CA LYS A 140 -10.64 -3.53 11.98
C LYS A 140 -9.65 -4.65 11.64
N ASN A 141 -10.10 -5.88 11.40
CA ASN A 141 -9.20 -7.01 11.19
C ASN A 141 -8.36 -6.91 9.91
N ASP A 142 -8.76 -6.05 8.95
CA ASP A 142 -7.97 -5.74 7.75
C ASP A 142 -7.08 -4.49 7.96
N HIS A 143 -7.06 -3.93 9.17
CA HIS A 143 -6.27 -2.77 9.51
C HIS A 143 -4.99 -3.19 10.22
N VAL A 144 -3.88 -2.73 9.70
CA VAL A 144 -2.57 -2.86 10.33
C VAL A 144 -2.43 -1.80 11.42
N GLU A 145 -1.84 -2.13 12.55
CA GLU A 145 -1.45 -1.12 13.55
C GLU A 145 -0.36 -0.23 12.93
N LEU A 146 -0.62 1.08 12.93
CA LEU A 146 0.36 2.03 12.43
C LEU A 146 1.45 2.20 13.50
N ASP A 147 2.68 1.90 13.12
CA ASP A 147 3.87 2.29 13.85
C ASP A 147 4.44 3.56 13.19
N ASP A 148 3.95 4.69 13.66
CA ASP A 148 4.34 6.00 13.11
C ASP A 148 5.78 6.40 13.46
N ASP A 149 6.40 5.72 14.42
CA ASP A 149 7.75 6.02 14.87
C ASP A 149 8.82 5.28 14.05
N TYR A 150 8.49 4.12 13.46
CA TYR A 150 9.42 3.36 12.65
C TYR A 150 9.70 4.02 11.30
N LYS A 151 10.98 4.27 11.03
CA LYS A 151 11.45 4.97 9.82
C LYS A 151 12.30 4.13 8.88
N GLY A 152 12.63 2.90 9.29
CA GLY A 152 13.60 2.04 8.61
C GLY A 152 15.05 2.37 8.98
N TYR A 153 15.24 3.30 9.91
CA TYR A 153 16.54 3.62 10.47
C TYR A 153 16.43 4.14 11.90
N GLU A 154 17.49 3.94 12.68
CA GLU A 154 17.68 4.53 14.00
C GLU A 154 18.87 5.49 14.03
N ILE A 155 18.83 6.44 14.96
CA ILE A 155 19.90 7.42 15.17
C ILE A 155 20.52 7.16 16.53
N PHE A 156 21.80 6.86 16.54
CA PHE A 156 22.59 6.66 17.76
C PHE A 156 23.54 7.83 17.93
N GLU A 157 23.37 8.54 19.02
CA GLU A 157 24.21 9.67 19.41
C GLU A 157 25.29 9.20 20.40
N ASN A 158 26.41 9.91 20.48
CA ASN A 158 27.53 9.62 21.38
C ASN A 158 28.17 8.22 21.19
N VAL A 159 28.25 7.76 19.94
CA VAL A 159 28.85 6.47 19.60
C VAL A 159 30.34 6.46 19.90
N GLU A 160 30.81 5.36 20.47
CA GLU A 160 32.23 5.17 20.82
C GLU A 160 33.13 5.37 19.60
N ALA A 161 34.28 6.05 19.84
CA ALA A 161 35.23 6.34 18.76
C ALA A 161 35.80 5.07 18.11
N GLU A 162 35.95 3.98 18.87
CA GLU A 162 36.43 2.69 18.38
C GLU A 162 35.48 2.12 17.30
N ILE A 163 34.16 2.08 17.54
CA ILE A 163 33.13 1.63 16.58
C ILE A 163 33.17 2.49 15.31
N MET A 164 33.28 3.81 15.47
CA MET A 164 33.39 4.73 14.34
C MET A 164 34.64 4.49 13.50
N ASN A 165 35.81 4.29 14.18
CA ASN A 165 37.06 4.02 13.50
C ASN A 165 37.04 2.68 12.76
N ASP A 166 36.44 1.65 13.33
CA ASP A 166 36.29 0.35 12.69
C ASP A 166 35.45 0.45 11.42
N LEU A 167 34.33 1.15 11.48
CA LEU A 167 33.48 1.40 10.30
C LEU A 167 34.18 2.21 9.21
N PHE A 168 35.09 3.15 9.60
CA PHE A 168 35.85 3.91 8.62
C PHE A 168 36.99 3.09 8.00
N SER A 169 37.61 2.19 8.77
CA SER A 169 38.80 1.44 8.37
C SER A 169 38.48 0.11 7.70
N ASN A 170 37.49 -0.61 8.23
CA ASN A 170 37.17 -1.98 7.83
C ASN A 170 35.84 -2.08 7.03
N ASP A 171 35.08 -0.97 6.93
CA ASP A 171 33.73 -0.88 6.33
C ASP A 171 32.67 -1.71 7.06
N GLU A 172 33.03 -2.46 8.08
CA GLU A 172 32.09 -3.24 8.90
C GLU A 172 32.56 -3.32 10.35
N VAL A 173 31.59 -3.52 11.26
CA VAL A 173 31.85 -3.81 12.66
C VAL A 173 30.78 -4.78 13.17
N LYS A 174 31.15 -5.69 14.08
CA LYS A 174 30.18 -6.56 14.73
C LYS A 174 29.17 -5.72 15.48
N VAL A 175 27.85 -6.05 15.33
CA VAL A 175 26.78 -5.33 16.02
C VAL A 175 27.05 -5.29 17.52
N PRO A 176 27.29 -4.11 18.11
CA PRO A 176 27.44 -3.98 19.54
C PRO A 176 26.17 -4.36 20.27
N GLU A 177 26.28 -4.86 21.51
CA GLU A 177 25.12 -5.25 22.32
C GLU A 177 24.10 -4.11 22.47
N ALA A 178 24.57 -2.88 22.62
CA ALA A 178 23.74 -1.67 22.70
C ALA A 178 22.86 -1.42 21.46
N TYR A 179 23.20 -1.99 20.30
CA TYR A 179 22.48 -1.83 19.02
C TYR A 179 21.82 -3.13 18.57
N SER A 180 21.72 -4.13 19.45
CA SER A 180 21.10 -5.43 19.19
C SER A 180 19.61 -5.33 18.83
N GLY A 181 18.94 -4.23 19.20
CA GLY A 181 17.56 -3.94 18.87
C GLY A 181 17.28 -3.59 17.41
N LEU A 182 18.32 -3.19 16.63
CA LEU A 182 18.16 -2.97 15.20
C LEU A 182 17.65 -4.24 14.51
N LEU A 183 16.74 -4.07 13.58
CA LEU A 183 16.25 -5.18 12.76
C LEU A 183 17.22 -5.52 11.61
N GLU A 184 17.10 -6.70 11.07
CA GLU A 184 17.81 -7.08 9.84
C GLU A 184 17.42 -6.13 8.70
N LYS A 185 18.43 -5.64 7.94
CA LYS A 185 18.28 -4.63 6.87
C LYS A 185 17.83 -3.23 7.35
N GLU A 186 17.79 -2.97 8.64
CA GLU A 186 17.55 -1.64 9.18
C GLU A 186 18.82 -0.79 9.16
N PHE A 187 18.66 0.49 8.81
CA PHE A 187 19.78 1.43 8.77
C PHE A 187 20.06 2.04 10.15
N ALA A 188 21.31 2.43 10.33
CA ALA A 188 21.78 3.14 11.53
C ALA A 188 22.55 4.39 11.14
N ILE A 189 22.17 5.54 11.72
CA ILE A 189 22.96 6.78 11.65
C ILE A 189 23.74 6.89 12.95
N LEU A 190 25.00 6.58 12.90
CA LEU A 190 25.90 6.61 14.05
C LEU A 190 26.61 7.96 14.12
N LYS A 191 26.54 8.64 15.26
CA LYS A 191 27.10 9.97 15.43
C LYS A 191 27.91 10.06 16.71
N ASN A 192 29.03 10.78 16.65
CA ASN A 192 29.74 11.29 17.79
C ASN A 192 30.08 12.78 17.59
N GLU A 193 30.81 13.38 18.52
CA GLU A 193 31.20 14.81 18.45
C GLU A 193 31.99 15.18 17.18
N ALA A 194 32.74 14.23 16.61
CA ALA A 194 33.67 14.48 15.51
C ALA A 194 33.11 14.09 14.13
N SER A 195 32.19 13.10 14.05
CA SER A 195 31.82 12.50 12.78
C SER A 195 30.44 11.83 12.82
N SER A 196 29.93 11.48 11.61
CA SER A 196 28.72 10.70 11.43
C SER A 196 28.97 9.64 10.36
N VAL A 197 28.51 8.42 10.60
CA VAL A 197 28.57 7.30 9.66
C VAL A 197 27.18 6.72 9.46
N LEU A 198 26.87 6.41 8.21
CA LEU A 198 25.67 5.66 7.85
C LEU A 198 26.06 4.19 7.70
N ALA A 199 25.30 3.31 8.35
CA ALA A 199 25.48 1.87 8.29
C ALA A 199 24.13 1.16 8.10
N ILE A 200 24.16 -0.12 7.74
CA ILE A 200 23.01 -1.01 7.67
C ILE A 200 23.34 -2.28 8.45
N ARG A 201 22.35 -2.87 9.12
CA ARG A 201 22.51 -4.17 9.75
C ARG A 201 22.41 -5.30 8.72
N GLU A 202 23.46 -6.10 8.63
CA GLU A 202 23.53 -7.32 7.82
C GLU A 202 24.00 -8.49 8.70
N GLY A 203 23.06 -9.30 9.12
CA GLY A 203 23.31 -10.38 10.07
C GLY A 203 23.86 -9.88 11.41
N ASN A 204 25.10 -10.28 11.71
CA ASN A 204 25.78 -9.90 12.94
C ASN A 204 26.66 -8.66 12.80
N TYR A 205 26.60 -7.96 11.67
CA TYR A 205 27.47 -6.83 11.37
C TYR A 205 26.66 -5.57 11.06
N LEU A 206 27.23 -4.41 11.40
CA LEU A 206 26.89 -3.12 10.84
C LEU A 206 27.86 -2.87 9.69
N VAL A 207 27.32 -2.76 8.49
CA VAL A 207 28.07 -2.52 7.26
C VAL A 207 27.94 -1.05 6.86
N ARG A 208 29.05 -0.39 6.59
CA ARG A 208 29.08 1.02 6.22
C ARG A 208 28.41 1.26 4.87
N VAL A 209 27.44 2.17 4.84
CA VAL A 209 26.81 2.64 3.62
C VAL A 209 27.62 3.78 3.01
N LYS A 210 28.11 3.57 1.78
CA LYS A 210 28.89 4.55 1.02
C LYS A 210 28.00 5.20 -0.05
N ASP A 211 28.33 6.43 -0.39
CA ASP A 211 27.71 7.10 -1.54
C ASP A 211 27.95 6.31 -2.82
N GLN A 212 26.89 6.04 -3.54
CA GLN A 212 26.92 5.28 -4.78
C GLN A 212 26.55 6.15 -5.97
N ARG A 213 27.13 5.83 -7.13
CA ARG A 213 26.75 6.42 -8.42
C ARG A 213 25.76 5.47 -9.12
N CYS A 214 24.77 6.03 -9.74
CA CYS A 214 23.74 5.28 -10.43
C CYS A 214 23.46 5.90 -11.79
N TYR A 215 22.80 5.17 -12.69
CA TYR A 215 22.44 5.61 -14.03
C TYR A 215 21.77 7.00 -14.02
N GLY A 216 22.42 7.99 -14.62
CA GLY A 216 21.90 9.36 -14.71
C GLY A 216 21.80 10.13 -13.39
N LEU A 217 22.18 9.55 -12.24
CA LEU A 217 22.26 10.22 -10.95
C LEU A 217 23.70 10.51 -10.59
N LYS A 218 24.03 11.78 -10.33
CA LYS A 218 25.40 12.21 -9.99
C LYS A 218 25.67 12.11 -8.50
N LYS A 219 24.65 12.38 -7.66
CA LYS A 219 24.73 12.35 -6.20
C LYS A 219 23.32 12.26 -5.60
N THR A 220 23.24 11.83 -4.37
CA THR A 220 22.09 11.96 -3.48
C THR A 220 22.08 13.35 -2.83
N TYR A 221 20.93 13.80 -2.35
CA TYR A 221 20.76 15.13 -1.76
C TYR A 221 20.54 15.07 -0.24
N ASN A 222 20.18 13.90 0.29
CA ASN A 222 19.96 13.68 1.71
C ASN A 222 20.24 12.22 2.07
N VAL A 223 20.24 11.93 3.37
CA VAL A 223 20.60 10.62 3.92
C VAL A 223 19.59 9.55 3.50
N ALA A 224 18.28 9.85 3.48
CA ALA A 224 17.27 8.90 3.06
C ALA A 224 17.45 8.48 1.58
N GLN A 225 17.85 9.40 0.70
CA GLN A 225 18.18 9.06 -0.68
C GLN A 225 19.44 8.18 -0.78
N THR A 226 20.43 8.39 0.12
CA THR A 226 21.64 7.54 0.16
C THR A 226 21.28 6.12 0.62
N MET A 227 20.48 5.99 1.68
CA MET A 227 19.94 4.69 2.13
C MET A 227 19.17 3.98 1.00
N ALA A 228 18.22 4.70 0.39
CA ALA A 228 17.38 4.17 -0.69
C ALA A 228 18.23 3.70 -1.88
N LEU A 229 19.23 4.50 -2.29
CA LEU A 229 20.08 4.14 -3.42
C LEU A 229 20.95 2.92 -3.11
N TYR A 230 21.49 2.83 -1.90
CA TYR A 230 22.23 1.65 -1.44
C TYR A 230 21.37 0.39 -1.53
N ALA A 231 20.17 0.42 -0.92
CA ALA A 231 19.27 -0.72 -0.92
C ALA A 231 18.81 -1.14 -2.33
N LEU A 232 18.55 -0.15 -3.20
CA LEU A 232 18.12 -0.39 -4.58
C LEU A 232 19.22 -1.02 -5.44
N LEU A 233 20.49 -0.66 -5.21
CA LEU A 233 21.65 -1.16 -5.97
C LEU A 233 22.26 -2.44 -5.39
N ALA A 234 21.98 -2.77 -4.13
CA ALA A 234 22.44 -4.01 -3.51
C ALA A 234 22.00 -5.25 -4.32
N PRO A 235 22.78 -6.34 -4.36
CA PRO A 235 22.38 -7.59 -5.01
C PRO A 235 21.05 -8.14 -4.47
N VAL A 236 20.31 -8.87 -5.31
CA VAL A 236 19.06 -9.53 -4.91
C VAL A 236 19.28 -10.51 -3.76
N SER A 237 20.42 -11.22 -3.75
CA SER A 237 20.79 -12.15 -2.69
C SER A 237 20.92 -11.49 -1.31
N GLU A 238 21.23 -10.20 -1.27
CA GLU A 238 21.36 -9.43 -0.04
C GLU A 238 20.08 -8.68 0.31
N ILE A 239 19.52 -7.91 -0.64
CA ILE A 239 18.31 -7.11 -0.44
C ILE A 239 17.33 -7.39 -1.58
N PRO A 240 16.48 -8.42 -1.48
CA PRO A 240 15.50 -8.77 -2.52
C PRO A 240 14.30 -7.83 -2.57
N LEU A 241 13.99 -7.14 -1.46
CA LEU A 241 12.83 -6.27 -1.32
C LEU A 241 13.22 -4.92 -0.74
N VAL A 242 12.78 -3.84 -1.41
CA VAL A 242 12.97 -2.45 -0.95
C VAL A 242 11.62 -1.75 -0.88
N ILE A 243 11.33 -1.07 0.22
CA ILE A 243 10.10 -0.31 0.40
C ILE A 243 10.44 1.15 0.67
N LEU A 244 10.00 2.06 -0.21
CA LEU A 244 10.21 3.49 -0.09
C LEU A 244 8.88 4.20 0.18
N LYS A 245 8.67 4.64 1.40
CA LYS A 245 7.47 5.33 1.87
C LYS A 245 7.77 6.81 2.10
N GLY A 246 6.88 7.71 1.71
CA GLY A 246 6.98 9.14 2.06
C GLY A 246 6.39 10.08 1.04
N PRO A 247 6.45 11.40 1.27
CA PRO A 247 5.72 12.40 0.49
C PRO A 247 6.20 12.51 -0.95
N ALA A 248 5.33 13.05 -1.81
CA ALA A 248 5.68 13.30 -3.20
C ALA A 248 6.84 14.30 -3.33
N GLY A 249 7.73 14.06 -4.31
CA GLY A 249 8.85 14.96 -4.60
C GLY A 249 10.13 14.69 -3.81
N THR A 250 10.18 13.64 -3.01
CA THR A 250 11.40 13.18 -2.31
C THR A 250 12.36 12.39 -3.21
N GLY A 251 11.91 12.04 -4.42
CA GLY A 251 12.74 11.36 -5.43
C GLY A 251 12.59 9.84 -5.51
N LYS A 252 11.67 9.22 -4.77
CA LYS A 252 11.47 7.76 -4.74
C LYS A 252 11.44 7.11 -6.12
N THR A 253 10.52 7.56 -6.98
CA THR A 253 10.36 7.03 -8.33
C THR A 253 11.62 7.25 -9.18
N LEU A 254 12.26 8.43 -9.08
CA LEU A 254 13.48 8.72 -9.84
C LEU A 254 14.65 7.82 -9.41
N LEU A 255 14.82 7.58 -8.10
CA LEU A 255 15.84 6.67 -7.56
C LEU A 255 15.61 5.24 -8.03
N ALA A 256 14.37 4.74 -7.94
CA ALA A 256 14.01 3.39 -8.38
C ALA A 256 14.23 3.22 -9.90
N MET A 257 13.84 4.21 -10.72
CA MET A 257 14.07 4.18 -12.17
C MET A 257 15.55 4.21 -12.51
N ALA A 258 16.34 5.00 -11.79
CA ALA A 258 17.79 5.06 -12.00
C ALA A 258 18.46 3.74 -11.66
N ALA A 259 18.12 3.12 -10.51
CA ALA A 259 18.67 1.84 -10.11
C ALA A 259 18.23 0.69 -11.04
N GLY A 260 16.95 0.66 -11.45
CA GLY A 260 16.48 -0.33 -12.42
C GLY A 260 17.20 -0.21 -13.78
N LEU A 261 17.40 1.01 -14.28
CA LEU A 261 18.18 1.21 -15.50
C LEU A 261 19.67 0.88 -15.35
N ASP A 262 20.24 1.13 -14.17
CA ASP A 262 21.62 0.72 -13.87
C ASP A 262 21.74 -0.80 -13.96
N GLY A 263 20.80 -1.52 -13.32
CA GLY A 263 20.74 -2.97 -13.32
C GLY A 263 20.54 -3.58 -14.71
N VAL A 264 19.68 -2.98 -15.54
CA VAL A 264 19.41 -3.50 -16.91
C VAL A 264 20.46 -3.08 -17.92
N ARG A 265 21.03 -1.87 -17.84
CA ARG A 265 21.85 -1.28 -18.91
C ARG A 265 23.34 -1.21 -18.62
N LYS A 266 23.75 -1.21 -17.36
CA LYS A 266 25.17 -1.13 -16.97
C LYS A 266 25.70 -2.42 -16.40
N THR A 267 25.02 -2.97 -15.39
CA THR A 267 25.49 -4.16 -14.70
C THR A 267 24.97 -5.47 -15.31
N ASN A 268 23.90 -5.39 -16.14
CA ASN A 268 23.17 -6.53 -16.70
C ASN A 268 22.73 -7.53 -15.61
N SER A 269 22.38 -7.01 -14.43
CA SER A 269 21.88 -7.81 -13.31
C SER A 269 20.42 -8.23 -13.49
N TYR A 270 19.69 -7.53 -14.38
CA TYR A 270 18.29 -7.80 -14.71
C TYR A 270 18.06 -7.73 -16.20
N ASP A 271 17.14 -8.54 -16.69
CA ASP A 271 16.74 -8.54 -18.11
C ASP A 271 15.83 -7.35 -18.44
N THR A 272 14.94 -6.97 -17.49
CA THR A 272 13.91 -5.97 -17.72
C THR A 272 13.66 -5.14 -16.46
N LEU A 273 13.32 -3.86 -16.65
CA LEU A 273 12.71 -2.99 -15.64
C LEU A 273 11.19 -3.04 -15.83
N LEU A 274 10.49 -3.77 -14.96
CA LEU A 274 9.02 -3.84 -14.95
C LEU A 274 8.44 -2.82 -13.98
N ILE A 275 7.53 -1.98 -14.47
CA ILE A 275 6.85 -0.96 -13.66
C ILE A 275 5.36 -1.27 -13.63
N GLY A 276 4.88 -1.67 -12.46
CA GLY A 276 3.46 -1.82 -12.17
C GLY A 276 2.90 -0.57 -11.51
N ARG A 277 1.79 -0.04 -12.04
CA ARG A 277 1.10 1.10 -11.41
C ARG A 277 -0.38 0.81 -11.24
N SER A 278 -0.95 1.28 -10.11
CA SER A 278 -2.39 1.20 -9.87
C SER A 278 -3.16 2.08 -10.86
N ASN A 279 -4.26 1.55 -11.40
CA ASN A 279 -5.12 2.26 -12.38
C ASN A 279 -6.17 3.16 -11.71
N VAL A 280 -6.02 3.50 -10.44
CA VAL A 280 -6.97 4.40 -9.79
C VAL A 280 -6.82 5.78 -10.41
N THR A 281 -7.77 6.15 -11.24
CA THR A 281 -7.92 7.50 -11.76
C THR A 281 -8.48 8.39 -10.66
N GLN A 282 -7.93 9.58 -10.50
CA GLN A 282 -8.31 10.56 -9.45
C GLN A 282 -9.77 11.04 -9.53
N ARG A 283 -10.53 10.61 -10.54
CA ARG A 283 -11.96 10.92 -10.71
C ARG A 283 -12.70 9.71 -11.28
N THR A 284 -13.84 9.45 -10.70
CA THR A 284 -14.80 8.37 -11.08
C THR A 284 -15.26 8.44 -12.56
N GLU A 285 -14.97 9.51 -13.27
CA GLU A 285 -15.38 9.73 -14.66
C GLU A 285 -14.40 9.18 -15.71
N GLU A 286 -13.14 8.89 -15.33
CA GLU A 286 -12.11 8.41 -16.25
C GLU A 286 -11.76 6.93 -16.05
N LYS A 287 -12.76 6.04 -16.09
CA LYS A 287 -12.48 4.60 -16.19
C LYS A 287 -11.85 4.31 -17.54
N LEU A 288 -10.65 3.70 -17.56
CA LEU A 288 -9.91 3.33 -18.78
C LEU A 288 -10.78 2.66 -19.86
N GLY A 289 -11.87 1.96 -19.46
CA GLY A 289 -12.84 1.35 -20.37
C GLY A 289 -13.74 2.32 -21.11
N ALA A 290 -13.94 3.53 -20.59
CA ALA A 290 -14.87 4.54 -21.15
C ALA A 290 -14.18 5.57 -22.06
N LEU A 291 -12.84 5.63 -22.08
CA LEU A 291 -12.11 6.53 -22.94
C LEU A 291 -12.08 5.98 -24.39
N PRO A 292 -12.39 6.80 -25.42
CA PRO A 292 -12.15 6.43 -26.81
C PRO A 292 -10.64 6.37 -27.06
N GLY A 293 -10.17 5.44 -27.89
CA GLY A 293 -8.77 5.33 -28.28
C GLY A 293 -8.20 3.91 -28.17
N THR A 294 -7.00 3.74 -28.67
CA THR A 294 -6.23 2.49 -28.57
C THR A 294 -5.79 2.22 -27.13
N LEU A 295 -5.39 0.98 -26.83
CA LEU A 295 -4.86 0.61 -25.50
C LEU A 295 -3.62 1.46 -25.15
N GLU A 296 -2.76 1.77 -26.13
CA GLU A 296 -1.57 2.60 -25.94
C GLU A 296 -1.93 4.04 -25.55
N GLU A 297 -2.93 4.64 -26.21
CA GLU A 297 -3.41 5.99 -25.87
C GLU A 297 -4.01 6.05 -24.48
N LYS A 298 -4.68 4.98 -24.05
CA LYS A 298 -5.25 4.87 -22.68
C LYS A 298 -4.19 4.71 -21.60
N LEU A 299 -3.05 4.11 -21.92
CA LEU A 299 -1.93 3.92 -21.01
C LEU A 299 -1.01 5.15 -20.91
N ASP A 300 -1.08 6.08 -21.86
CA ASP A 300 -0.17 7.23 -21.93
C ASP A 300 -0.14 8.09 -20.64
N PRO A 301 -1.26 8.37 -19.94
CA PRO A 301 -1.22 9.07 -18.64
C PRO A 301 -0.48 8.30 -17.54
N ILE A 302 -0.49 6.97 -17.58
CA ILE A 302 0.24 6.11 -16.65
C ILE A 302 1.74 6.15 -16.94
N VAL A 303 2.09 6.19 -18.22
CA VAL A 303 3.47 6.10 -18.72
C VAL A 303 4.20 7.45 -18.68
N ALA A 304 3.48 8.57 -18.85
CA ALA A 304 4.07 9.91 -18.96
C ALA A 304 5.04 10.30 -17.83
N PRO A 305 4.74 10.07 -16.53
CA PRO A 305 5.65 10.40 -15.45
C PRO A 305 6.99 9.66 -15.53
N PHE A 306 6.97 8.41 -16.03
CA PHE A 306 8.17 7.60 -16.20
C PHE A 306 8.98 8.07 -17.41
N LYS A 307 8.33 8.43 -18.52
CA LYS A 307 9.01 9.06 -19.68
C LYS A 307 9.76 10.32 -19.25
N ASP A 308 9.18 11.15 -18.39
CA ASP A 308 9.84 12.35 -17.85
C ASP A 308 11.04 12.01 -16.98
N ALA A 309 10.91 11.01 -16.10
CA ALA A 309 12.01 10.53 -15.27
C ALA A 309 13.16 9.99 -16.13
N PHE A 310 12.87 9.14 -17.11
CA PHE A 310 13.86 8.61 -18.04
C PHE A 310 14.53 9.72 -18.88
N ALA A 311 13.77 10.70 -19.36
CA ALA A 311 14.32 11.84 -20.09
C ALA A 311 15.32 12.64 -19.22
N ARG A 312 15.02 12.81 -17.93
CA ARG A 312 15.92 13.46 -16.97
C ARG A 312 17.21 12.65 -16.75
N LEU A 313 17.10 11.34 -16.54
CA LEU A 313 18.23 10.45 -16.34
C LEU A 313 19.13 10.39 -17.57
N LEU A 314 18.57 10.23 -18.77
CA LEU A 314 19.30 10.21 -20.01
C LEU A 314 20.04 11.53 -20.29
N LYS A 315 19.45 12.68 -19.99
CA LYS A 315 20.12 13.98 -20.11
C LYS A 315 21.33 14.10 -19.18
N ASN A 316 21.24 13.53 -18.00
CA ASN A 316 22.33 13.56 -17.03
C ASN A 316 23.47 12.59 -17.38
N GLU A 317 23.13 11.43 -17.98
CA GLU A 317 24.10 10.41 -18.41
C GLU A 317 24.88 10.83 -19.65
N SER A 318 24.22 11.46 -20.62
CA SER A 318 24.83 11.86 -21.89
C SER A 318 25.33 13.31 -21.83
N LYS A 319 26.63 13.50 -21.75
CA LYS A 319 27.27 14.83 -21.85
C LYS A 319 27.02 15.51 -23.19
N GLU A 320 26.68 14.75 -24.25
CA GLU A 320 26.55 15.19 -25.62
C GLU A 320 25.17 15.72 -26.01
N LEU A 321 24.15 15.52 -25.16
CA LEU A 321 22.80 16.00 -25.49
C LEU A 321 22.70 17.51 -25.24
N LYS A 322 22.77 18.26 -26.33
CA LYS A 322 22.64 19.72 -26.34
C LYS A 322 21.30 20.16 -25.75
N LYS A 323 21.28 21.38 -25.20
CA LYS A 323 20.04 21.96 -24.60
C LYS A 323 19.10 22.57 -25.66
N ASP A 324 19.44 22.49 -26.95
CA ASP A 324 18.68 23.00 -28.09
C ASP A 324 17.51 22.06 -28.51
N SER A 325 16.77 22.42 -29.53
CA SER A 325 15.65 21.62 -30.04
C SER A 325 16.09 20.26 -30.59
N ALA A 326 17.26 20.17 -31.21
CA ALA A 326 17.83 18.92 -31.72
C ALA A 326 18.15 17.94 -30.55
N GLY A 327 18.70 18.46 -29.45
CA GLY A 327 18.95 17.67 -28.25
C GLY A 327 17.67 17.18 -27.58
N LYS A 328 16.59 17.97 -27.56
CA LYS A 328 15.29 17.53 -27.06
C LYS A 328 14.71 16.38 -27.89
N THR A 329 14.79 16.46 -29.21
CA THR A 329 14.33 15.39 -30.12
C THR A 329 15.15 14.12 -29.93
N ALA A 330 16.48 14.24 -29.79
CA ALA A 330 17.36 13.11 -29.55
C ALA A 330 17.07 12.42 -28.20
N VAL A 331 16.75 13.18 -27.14
CA VAL A 331 16.33 12.60 -25.85
C VAL A 331 15.01 11.84 -26.00
N LYS A 332 14.02 12.41 -26.68
CA LYS A 332 12.74 11.76 -26.90
C LYS A 332 12.91 10.42 -27.63
N LYS A 333 13.69 10.39 -28.71
CA LYS A 333 14.00 9.16 -29.43
C LYS A 333 14.69 8.11 -28.57
N LYS A 334 15.67 8.51 -27.76
CA LYS A 334 16.34 7.60 -26.80
C LYS A 334 15.41 7.06 -25.72
N VAL A 335 14.44 7.85 -25.25
CA VAL A 335 13.41 7.38 -24.31
C VAL A 335 12.52 6.32 -24.97
N GLU A 336 12.09 6.53 -26.20
CA GLU A 336 11.30 5.57 -26.96
C GLU A 336 12.07 4.25 -27.18
N GLU A 337 13.34 4.33 -27.60
CA GLU A 337 14.22 3.17 -27.73
C GLU A 337 14.39 2.41 -26.40
N LEU A 338 14.55 3.12 -25.29
CA LEU A 338 14.67 2.56 -23.95
C LEU A 338 13.38 1.83 -23.54
N MET A 339 12.22 2.44 -23.78
CA MET A 339 10.91 1.87 -23.50
C MET A 339 10.66 0.57 -24.27
N ILE A 340 11.18 0.45 -25.48
CA ILE A 340 11.02 -0.76 -26.28
C ILE A 340 11.98 -1.86 -25.85
N SER A 341 13.22 -1.50 -25.49
CA SER A 341 14.30 -2.48 -25.32
C SER A 341 14.52 -2.96 -23.88
N SER A 342 14.05 -2.22 -22.87
CA SER A 342 14.52 -2.41 -21.50
C SER A 342 13.46 -2.20 -20.43
N VAL A 343 12.30 -1.63 -20.78
CA VAL A 343 11.28 -1.23 -19.81
C VAL A 343 9.92 -1.76 -20.22
N GLU A 344 9.23 -2.41 -19.30
CA GLU A 344 7.83 -2.79 -19.43
C GLU A 344 7.02 -1.98 -18.42
N ILE A 345 6.00 -1.23 -18.87
CA ILE A 345 5.07 -0.51 -17.98
C ILE A 345 3.69 -1.10 -18.19
N CYS A 346 3.07 -1.57 -17.12
CA CYS A 346 1.74 -2.15 -17.20
C CYS A 346 0.90 -1.86 -15.96
N PRO A 347 -0.43 -1.90 -16.11
CA PRO A 347 -1.34 -1.95 -14.97
C PRO A 347 -1.03 -3.14 -14.07
N ILE A 348 -1.15 -2.94 -12.76
CA ILE A 348 -0.92 -3.98 -11.74
C ILE A 348 -1.73 -5.26 -12.02
N SER A 349 -2.94 -5.14 -12.56
CA SER A 349 -3.80 -6.27 -12.93
C SER A 349 -3.18 -7.22 -13.98
N TYR A 350 -2.27 -6.74 -14.82
CA TYR A 350 -1.59 -7.54 -15.84
C TYR A 350 -0.38 -8.33 -15.32
N ILE A 351 0.07 -8.05 -14.11
CA ILE A 351 1.15 -8.78 -13.43
C ILE A 351 0.62 -10.11 -12.86
N ARG A 352 -0.67 -10.16 -12.50
CA ARG A 352 -1.28 -11.36 -11.93
C ARG A 352 -1.20 -12.55 -12.89
N GLY A 353 -0.85 -13.74 -12.33
CA GLY A 353 -0.76 -14.99 -13.10
C GLY A 353 0.56 -15.18 -13.89
N ARG A 354 1.45 -14.19 -13.87
CA ARG A 354 2.79 -14.30 -14.47
C ARG A 354 3.77 -14.88 -13.43
N SER A 355 4.85 -15.49 -13.91
CA SER A 355 6.10 -15.71 -13.16
C SER A 355 7.14 -14.76 -13.74
N ILE A 356 7.84 -14.02 -12.90
CA ILE A 356 8.69 -12.90 -13.30
C ILE A 356 10.09 -13.11 -12.73
N PRO A 357 10.96 -13.85 -13.43
CA PRO A 357 12.38 -14.01 -13.07
C PRO A 357 13.24 -12.87 -13.65
N GLY A 358 14.44 -12.71 -13.11
CA GLY A 358 15.49 -11.85 -13.68
C GLY A 358 15.12 -10.36 -13.83
N THR A 359 14.20 -9.85 -13.02
CA THR A 359 13.54 -8.58 -13.26
C THR A 359 13.73 -7.60 -12.10
N PHE A 360 13.96 -6.33 -12.43
CA PHE A 360 13.78 -5.25 -11.46
C PHE A 360 12.31 -4.81 -11.50
N MET A 361 11.51 -5.31 -10.54
CA MET A 361 10.06 -5.06 -10.50
C MET A 361 9.74 -3.92 -9.54
N CYS A 362 9.19 -2.83 -10.07
CA CYS A 362 8.81 -1.64 -9.32
C CYS A 362 7.29 -1.48 -9.27
N LEU A 363 6.70 -1.44 -8.07
CA LEU A 363 5.29 -1.12 -7.86
C LEU A 363 5.19 0.34 -7.40
N ASP A 364 4.67 1.20 -8.27
CA ASP A 364 4.47 2.61 -7.97
C ASP A 364 3.03 2.89 -7.50
N GLU A 365 2.85 3.88 -6.63
CA GLU A 365 1.57 4.25 -6.02
C GLU A 365 0.90 3.09 -5.26
N ALA A 366 1.69 2.29 -4.54
CA ALA A 366 1.22 1.09 -3.85
C ALA A 366 0.16 1.37 -2.76
N GLN A 367 0.05 2.60 -2.25
CA GLN A 367 -1.02 3.02 -1.34
C GLN A 367 -2.41 2.97 -1.98
N ASN A 368 -2.50 2.98 -3.31
CA ASN A 368 -3.76 2.86 -4.04
C ASN A 368 -4.14 1.40 -4.37
N THR A 369 -3.42 0.44 -3.79
CA THR A 369 -3.57 -1.00 -4.03
C THR A 369 -3.93 -1.69 -2.71
N SER A 370 -4.77 -2.73 -2.76
CA SER A 370 -5.12 -3.49 -1.56
C SER A 370 -3.95 -4.36 -1.07
N PRO A 371 -3.89 -4.71 0.22
CA PRO A 371 -2.88 -5.62 0.78
C PRO A 371 -2.76 -6.94 0.01
N LEU A 372 -3.90 -7.55 -0.32
CA LEU A 372 -3.95 -8.77 -1.12
C LEU A 372 -3.31 -8.60 -2.49
N ALA A 373 -3.61 -7.51 -3.19
CA ALA A 373 -3.07 -7.29 -4.52
C ALA A 373 -1.55 -7.08 -4.48
N VAL A 374 -1.02 -6.38 -3.47
CA VAL A 374 0.44 -6.25 -3.28
C VAL A 374 1.06 -7.62 -2.98
N ARG A 375 0.49 -8.40 -2.06
CA ARG A 375 0.93 -9.77 -1.77
C ARG A 375 0.94 -10.65 -3.03
N ASP A 376 -0.16 -10.64 -3.80
CA ASP A 376 -0.29 -11.41 -5.03
C ASP A 376 0.80 -11.07 -6.05
N ILE A 377 1.19 -9.79 -6.15
CA ILE A 377 2.22 -9.31 -7.06
C ILE A 377 3.61 -9.67 -6.55
N MET A 378 3.90 -9.42 -5.28
CA MET A 378 5.19 -9.79 -4.68
C MET A 378 5.47 -11.28 -4.83
N SER A 379 4.44 -12.12 -4.71
CA SER A 379 4.55 -13.58 -4.89
C SER A 379 4.81 -14.01 -6.35
N ARG A 380 4.86 -13.08 -7.31
CA ARG A 380 5.24 -13.35 -8.72
C ARG A 380 6.72 -13.18 -8.98
N ALA A 381 7.46 -12.60 -8.03
CA ALA A 381 8.91 -12.53 -8.13
C ALA A 381 9.49 -13.94 -8.26
N GLY A 382 10.17 -14.19 -9.36
CA GLY A 382 10.94 -15.41 -9.59
C GLY A 382 12.39 -15.20 -9.15
N ASP A 383 13.24 -16.19 -9.49
CA ASP A 383 14.67 -16.13 -9.19
C ASP A 383 15.29 -14.85 -9.79
N ASP A 384 16.24 -14.27 -9.07
CA ASP A 384 16.98 -13.05 -9.44
C ASP A 384 16.09 -11.81 -9.70
N THR A 385 14.88 -11.77 -9.11
CA THR A 385 14.00 -10.62 -9.18
C THR A 385 14.07 -9.76 -7.92
N LYS A 386 14.39 -8.49 -8.09
CA LYS A 386 14.27 -7.47 -7.05
C LYS A 386 12.90 -6.82 -7.09
N VAL A 387 12.23 -6.76 -5.94
CA VAL A 387 10.95 -6.08 -5.78
C VAL A 387 11.15 -4.72 -5.10
N VAL A 388 10.57 -3.68 -5.67
CA VAL A 388 10.61 -2.32 -5.12
C VAL A 388 9.19 -1.80 -5.00
N ILE A 389 8.79 -1.38 -3.80
CA ILE A 389 7.47 -0.84 -3.52
C ILE A 389 7.60 0.64 -3.19
N LEU A 390 6.87 1.48 -3.90
CA LEU A 390 6.88 2.93 -3.73
C LEU A 390 5.50 3.45 -3.39
N GLY A 391 5.43 4.45 -2.53
CA GLY A 391 4.16 5.12 -2.28
C GLY A 391 4.18 6.22 -1.21
N ASP A 392 3.01 6.82 -1.05
CA ASP A 392 2.74 7.90 -0.11
C ASP A 392 1.35 7.70 0.52
N THR A 393 1.28 7.28 1.78
CA THR A 393 0.01 7.04 2.47
C THR A 393 -0.84 8.31 2.66
N SER A 394 -0.24 9.49 2.47
CA SER A 394 -0.99 10.75 2.47
C SER A 394 -1.79 10.97 1.16
N GLN A 395 -1.49 10.22 0.09
CA GLN A 395 -2.07 10.37 -1.25
C GLN A 395 -2.86 9.11 -1.67
N ILE A 396 -3.79 8.68 -0.82
CA ILE A 396 -4.70 7.57 -1.14
C ILE A 396 -5.88 8.13 -1.92
N ASP A 397 -5.98 7.77 -3.20
CA ASP A 397 -7.07 8.18 -4.10
C ASP A 397 -8.19 7.13 -4.18
N ASN A 398 -7.90 5.89 -3.79
CA ASN A 398 -8.89 4.80 -3.76
C ASN A 398 -9.82 4.99 -2.56
N PRO A 399 -11.12 5.26 -2.77
CA PRO A 399 -12.06 5.54 -1.68
C PRO A 399 -12.36 4.34 -0.77
N THR A 400 -11.92 3.14 -1.15
CA THR A 400 -12.10 1.92 -0.35
C THR A 400 -10.91 1.63 0.55
N LEU A 401 -9.83 2.40 0.41
CA LEU A 401 -8.59 2.24 1.16
C LEU A 401 -8.34 3.44 2.07
N ASP A 402 -7.66 3.19 3.16
CA ASP A 402 -7.12 4.19 4.07
C ASP A 402 -5.66 3.84 4.42
N GLU A 403 -5.04 4.65 5.27
CA GLU A 403 -3.65 4.44 5.66
C GLU A 403 -3.39 3.10 6.34
N ARG A 404 -4.40 2.51 7.00
CA ARG A 404 -4.27 1.27 7.77
C ARG A 404 -4.53 0.01 6.94
N ASN A 405 -5.28 0.13 5.84
CA ASN A 405 -5.67 -1.01 5.02
C ASN A 405 -5.14 -0.96 3.58
N CYS A 406 -4.19 -0.08 3.28
CA CYS A 406 -3.56 -0.01 1.97
C CYS A 406 -2.38 -0.99 1.84
N GLY A 407 -2.08 -1.38 0.60
CA GLY A 407 -1.03 -2.34 0.30
C GLY A 407 0.38 -1.86 0.67
N LEU A 408 0.63 -0.54 0.61
CA LEU A 408 1.91 0.02 1.04
C LEU A 408 2.14 -0.19 2.54
N THR A 409 1.13 0.10 3.37
CA THR A 409 1.25 -0.07 4.83
C THR A 409 1.35 -1.54 5.20
N ALA A 410 0.58 -2.42 4.56
CA ALA A 410 0.68 -3.85 4.79
C ALA A 410 2.09 -4.38 4.45
N ALA A 411 2.65 -4.01 3.29
CA ALA A 411 4.00 -4.40 2.93
C ALA A 411 5.04 -3.86 3.93
N TRP A 412 4.92 -2.58 4.34
CA TRP A 412 5.79 -1.93 5.33
C TRP A 412 5.79 -2.63 6.68
N THR A 413 4.66 -3.13 7.13
CA THR A 413 4.54 -3.78 8.44
C THR A 413 4.90 -5.27 8.39
N ASP A 414 4.39 -5.98 7.39
CA ASP A 414 4.52 -7.45 7.32
C ASP A 414 5.91 -7.90 6.85
N MET A 415 6.63 -7.03 6.11
CA MET A 415 7.97 -7.36 5.59
C MET A 415 9.11 -6.73 6.40
N ARG A 416 8.82 -6.18 7.55
CA ARG A 416 9.80 -5.60 8.47
C ARG A 416 10.85 -6.64 8.89
N GLY A 417 12.14 -6.25 8.81
CA GLY A 417 13.26 -7.16 9.07
C GLY A 417 13.58 -8.14 7.93
N TYR A 418 12.82 -8.13 6.84
CA TYR A 418 13.13 -8.82 5.58
C TYR A 418 13.43 -7.83 4.45
N ALA A 419 12.67 -6.76 4.36
CA ALA A 419 12.86 -5.67 3.42
C ALA A 419 13.85 -4.62 3.97
N ALA A 420 14.55 -3.93 3.06
CA ALA A 420 15.12 -2.63 3.39
C ALA A 420 14.03 -1.57 3.26
N GLU A 421 13.68 -0.93 4.36
CA GLU A 421 12.58 0.02 4.47
C GLU A 421 13.14 1.42 4.70
N ILE A 422 12.71 2.40 3.91
CA ILE A 422 13.17 3.78 4.05
C ILE A 422 11.96 4.73 4.01
N ARG A 423 11.76 5.47 5.09
CA ARG A 423 10.77 6.53 5.19
C ARG A 423 11.41 7.87 4.87
N PHE A 424 10.89 8.56 3.86
CA PHE A 424 11.23 9.93 3.53
C PHE A 424 10.38 10.90 4.32
N GLU A 425 10.99 11.96 4.82
CA GLU A 425 10.32 12.99 5.59
C GLU A 425 9.91 14.20 4.71
N ASN A 426 8.98 15.04 5.20
CA ASN A 426 8.49 16.20 4.47
C ASN A 426 9.57 17.25 4.15
N ASN A 427 10.59 17.38 5.00
CA ASN A 427 11.72 18.28 4.81
C ASN A 427 12.74 17.78 3.75
N GLU A 428 12.61 16.55 3.28
CA GLU A 428 13.49 15.93 2.29
C GLU A 428 13.01 16.09 0.85
N CYS A 429 11.99 16.92 0.64
CA CYS A 429 11.46 17.22 -0.69
C CYS A 429 12.49 18.00 -1.53
N VAL A 430 12.89 17.42 -2.68
CA VAL A 430 13.87 18.01 -3.64
C VAL A 430 13.19 18.69 -4.83
N ARG A 431 11.99 19.19 -4.67
CA ARG A 431 11.26 19.98 -5.68
C ARG A 431 11.78 21.41 -5.77
N SER A 432 11.30 22.14 -6.79
CA SER A 432 11.60 23.57 -6.94
C SER A 432 11.17 24.37 -5.70
N ALA A 433 11.82 25.51 -5.46
CA ALA A 433 11.48 26.40 -4.34
C ALA A 433 9.98 26.76 -4.32
N LEU A 434 9.37 27.00 -5.48
CA LEU A 434 7.94 27.26 -5.59
C LEU A 434 7.11 26.06 -5.11
N ALA A 435 7.45 24.84 -5.54
CA ALA A 435 6.69 23.66 -5.14
C ALA A 435 6.82 23.37 -3.65
N GLN A 436 7.98 23.60 -3.05
CA GLN A 436 8.19 23.50 -1.60
C GLN A 436 7.34 24.52 -0.84
N GLU A 437 7.28 25.77 -1.31
CA GLU A 437 6.51 26.84 -0.71
C GLU A 437 5.00 26.59 -0.81
N VAL A 438 4.52 26.05 -1.95
CA VAL A 438 3.11 25.64 -2.12
C VAL A 438 2.72 24.56 -1.11
N ILE A 439 3.53 23.51 -0.98
CA ILE A 439 3.28 22.42 -0.01
C ILE A 439 3.25 22.95 1.43
N LYS A 440 4.15 23.89 1.76
CA LYS A 440 4.24 24.47 3.09
C LYS A 440 3.05 25.36 3.43
N ARG A 441 2.57 26.17 2.47
CA ARG A 441 1.50 27.15 2.68
C ARG A 441 0.12 26.60 2.46
N MET A 442 -0.07 25.79 1.43
CA MET A 442 -1.36 25.19 1.09
C MET A 442 -1.57 23.89 1.84
N LYS A 443 -1.60 23.94 3.17
CA LYS A 443 -2.01 22.82 4.01
C LYS A 443 -3.52 22.64 3.82
N ILE A 444 -3.92 21.79 2.87
CA ILE A 444 -5.30 21.36 2.76
C ILE A 444 -5.53 20.43 3.95
N SER A 445 -6.26 20.92 4.96
CA SER A 445 -6.74 20.06 6.03
C SER A 445 -7.67 19.02 5.38
N LYS A 446 -7.24 17.78 5.30
CA LYS A 446 -8.16 16.68 5.00
C LYS A 446 -9.20 16.68 6.14
N LYS A 447 -10.44 17.08 5.82
CA LYS A 447 -11.60 16.93 6.70
C LYS A 447 -11.97 15.46 6.79
#